data_7571e2fef74c2327541489a9c3a6a704
#
_entry.id   7571e2fef74c2327541489a9c3a6a704
#
_cell.length_a   1.000
_cell.length_b   1.000
_cell.length_c   1.000
_cell.angle_alpha   90.00
_cell.angle_beta   90.00
_cell.angle_gamma   90.00
#
_symmetry.space_group_name_H-M   'P 1'
#
loop_
_entity.id
_entity.type
_entity.pdbx_description
1 polymer ?
#
loop_
_entity_poly.entity_id
_entity_poly.type
_entity_poly.pdbx_seq_one_letter_code
_entity_poly.pdbx_strand_id
1 'polypeptide(L)'
;GGVNGLMLASQALVNAGDKPGAIERYLHVAEGYAAANEAQKAIAVYRKVLGLDPNRLDIQTKIAGLYKDLGRTADAVAAYEFVAQAYFQSGQIADGLEGFRMVAELEPAAVGKRLRLAELYSREGMVAQAVEHFRLAAERLLADRRTDDYIRVAERLIYHKEDDLPVLRSLAQIYLKQGENRRALVKLNALLRAAPADAEGLELLGDTFVRLDVVTQQIGG
;
A
#
# COMPACT_ATOMS: atom_id res chain seq x y z
N GLY A 1 -43.53 2.95 11.44
CA GLY A 1 -42.47 2.63 12.39
C GLY A 1 -41.15 3.29 12.00
N GLY A 2 -40.76 4.32 12.74
CA GLY A 2 -39.53 5.03 12.48
C GLY A 2 -38.31 4.24 13.01
N VAL A 3 -37.08 4.73 12.71
CA VAL A 3 -35.79 4.15 13.14
C VAL A 3 -35.78 3.80 14.64
N ASN A 4 -36.36 4.64 15.52
CA ASN A 4 -36.49 4.35 16.93
C ASN A 4 -37.27 3.08 17.22
N GLY A 5 -38.35 2.81 16.48
CA GLY A 5 -39.12 1.57 16.59
C GLY A 5 -38.29 0.34 16.20
N LEU A 6 -37.50 0.45 15.13
CA LEU A 6 -36.61 -0.64 14.72
C LEU A 6 -35.49 -0.89 15.75
N MET A 7 -34.94 0.13 16.34
CA MET A 7 -33.93 0.02 17.41
C MET A 7 -34.50 -0.67 18.67
N LEU A 8 -35.70 -0.30 19.10
CA LEU A 8 -36.40 -0.93 20.23
C LEU A 8 -36.72 -2.40 19.91
N ALA A 9 -37.20 -2.69 18.72
CA ALA A 9 -37.47 -4.06 18.28
C ALA A 9 -36.19 -4.92 18.22
N SER A 10 -35.08 -4.35 17.78
CA SER A 10 -33.78 -5.03 17.81
C SER A 10 -33.35 -5.38 19.23
N GLN A 11 -33.50 -4.43 20.17
CA GLN A 11 -33.17 -4.66 21.57
C GLN A 11 -34.11 -5.71 22.23
N ALA A 12 -35.37 -5.73 21.85
CA ALA A 12 -36.32 -6.77 22.32
C ALA A 12 -35.89 -8.17 21.87
N LEU A 13 -35.40 -8.31 20.63
CA LEU A 13 -34.85 -9.58 20.11
C LEU A 13 -33.60 -10.01 20.88
N VAL A 14 -32.68 -9.09 21.20
CA VAL A 14 -31.52 -9.38 22.06
C VAL A 14 -31.98 -9.93 23.41
N ASN A 15 -32.94 -9.28 24.03
CA ASN A 15 -33.48 -9.67 25.36
C ASN A 15 -34.18 -11.04 25.30
N ALA A 16 -34.79 -11.38 24.15
CA ALA A 16 -35.42 -12.68 23.90
C ALA A 16 -34.41 -13.79 23.50
N GLY A 17 -33.12 -13.45 23.36
CA GLY A 17 -32.07 -14.39 22.96
C GLY A 17 -31.96 -14.64 21.45
N ASP A 18 -32.78 -13.96 20.65
CA ASP A 18 -32.70 -14.04 19.17
C ASP A 18 -31.61 -13.11 18.62
N LYS A 19 -30.35 -13.54 18.77
CA LYS A 19 -29.20 -12.78 18.26
C LYS A 19 -29.22 -12.61 16.74
N PRO A 20 -29.49 -13.64 15.91
CA PRO A 20 -29.55 -13.49 14.45
C PRO A 20 -30.58 -12.45 14.00
N GLY A 21 -31.80 -12.51 14.55
CA GLY A 21 -32.85 -11.55 14.22
C GLY A 21 -32.51 -10.12 14.66
N ALA A 22 -31.86 -9.99 15.82
CA ALA A 22 -31.38 -8.68 16.30
C ALA A 22 -30.29 -8.11 15.36
N ILE A 23 -29.32 -8.93 14.94
CA ILE A 23 -28.25 -8.52 14.00
C ILE A 23 -28.84 -8.03 12.70
N GLU A 24 -29.74 -8.80 12.08
CA GLU A 24 -30.39 -8.43 10.82
C GLU A 24 -31.07 -7.05 10.91
N ARG A 25 -31.79 -6.80 11.98
CA ARG A 25 -32.48 -5.50 12.17
C ARG A 25 -31.50 -4.36 12.43
N TYR A 26 -30.45 -4.58 13.25
CA TYR A 26 -29.43 -3.58 13.46
C TYR A 26 -28.69 -3.24 12.15
N LEU A 27 -28.39 -4.24 11.31
CA LEU A 27 -27.79 -4.02 10.00
C LEU A 27 -28.66 -3.13 9.11
N HIS A 28 -29.95 -3.42 9.03
CA HIS A 28 -30.89 -2.61 8.26
C HIS A 28 -30.90 -1.15 8.74
N VAL A 29 -30.93 -0.91 10.05
CA VAL A 29 -30.87 0.46 10.62
C VAL A 29 -29.54 1.14 10.31
N ALA A 30 -28.42 0.43 10.49
CA ALA A 30 -27.08 0.99 10.24
C ALA A 30 -26.89 1.36 8.77
N GLU A 31 -27.33 0.52 7.87
CA GLU A 31 -27.28 0.77 6.41
C GLU A 31 -28.16 1.95 6.04
N GLY A 32 -29.34 2.08 6.65
CA GLY A 32 -30.19 3.26 6.46
C GLY A 32 -29.53 4.56 6.91
N TYR A 33 -28.84 4.56 8.05
CA TYR A 33 -28.06 5.72 8.51
C TYR A 33 -26.89 6.02 7.57
N ALA A 34 -26.16 4.99 7.11
CA ALA A 34 -25.06 5.17 6.19
C ALA A 34 -25.54 5.79 4.84
N ALA A 35 -26.65 5.29 4.31
CA ALA A 35 -27.26 5.81 3.08
C ALA A 35 -27.76 7.27 3.22
N ALA A 36 -28.15 7.65 4.43
CA ALA A 36 -28.55 9.02 4.75
C ALA A 36 -27.35 9.95 5.08
N ASN A 37 -26.10 9.50 4.90
CA ASN A 37 -24.87 10.21 5.28
C ASN A 37 -24.78 10.54 6.79
N GLU A 38 -25.47 9.76 7.63
CA GLU A 38 -25.42 9.86 9.09
C GLU A 38 -24.37 8.89 9.68
N ALA A 39 -23.11 9.02 9.22
CA ALA A 39 -22.03 8.07 9.48
C ALA A 39 -21.81 7.77 10.97
N GLN A 40 -21.90 8.78 11.86
CA GLN A 40 -21.72 8.56 13.31
C GLN A 40 -22.82 7.66 13.90
N LYS A 41 -24.07 7.82 13.46
CA LYS A 41 -25.17 6.97 13.89
C LYS A 41 -25.01 5.55 13.33
N ALA A 42 -24.62 5.43 12.07
CA ALA A 42 -24.34 4.14 11.46
C ALA A 42 -23.25 3.38 12.24
N ILE A 43 -22.13 4.01 12.57
CA ILE A 43 -21.04 3.42 13.38
C ILE A 43 -21.57 2.93 14.73
N ALA A 44 -22.38 3.74 15.41
CA ALA A 44 -22.95 3.37 16.71
C ALA A 44 -23.80 2.10 16.64
N VAL A 45 -24.59 1.94 15.56
CA VAL A 45 -25.43 0.76 15.37
C VAL A 45 -24.59 -0.44 14.91
N TYR A 46 -23.63 -0.27 14.00
CA TYR A 46 -22.69 -1.35 13.64
C TYR A 46 -21.92 -1.89 14.83
N ARG A 47 -21.54 -1.03 15.79
CA ARG A 47 -20.91 -1.49 17.04
C ARG A 47 -21.84 -2.37 17.89
N LYS A 48 -23.16 -2.16 17.86
CA LYS A 48 -24.11 -3.08 18.50
C LYS A 48 -24.10 -4.46 17.82
N VAL A 49 -23.99 -4.50 16.49
CA VAL A 49 -23.80 -5.77 15.75
C VAL A 49 -22.53 -6.47 16.21
N LEU A 50 -21.40 -5.76 16.30
CA LEU A 50 -20.14 -6.33 16.77
C LEU A 50 -20.18 -6.77 18.24
N GLY A 51 -21.03 -6.15 19.06
CA GLY A 51 -21.29 -6.60 20.42
C GLY A 51 -22.01 -7.97 20.50
N LEU A 52 -22.78 -8.29 19.47
CA LEU A 52 -23.48 -9.60 19.35
C LEU A 52 -22.63 -10.64 18.64
N ASP A 53 -21.85 -10.22 17.64
CA ASP A 53 -20.94 -11.06 16.86
C ASP A 53 -19.64 -10.27 16.56
N PRO A 54 -18.60 -10.44 17.40
CA PRO A 54 -17.34 -9.72 17.28
C PRO A 54 -16.52 -10.07 16.04
N ASN A 55 -16.80 -11.22 15.41
CA ASN A 55 -16.00 -11.74 14.31
C ASN A 55 -16.44 -11.23 12.92
N ARG A 56 -17.37 -10.32 12.85
CA ARG A 56 -17.88 -9.73 11.62
C ARG A 56 -16.88 -8.72 11.04
N LEU A 57 -15.85 -9.23 10.34
CA LEU A 57 -14.83 -8.39 9.69
C LEU A 57 -15.43 -7.48 8.61
N ASP A 58 -16.48 -7.93 7.93
CA ASP A 58 -17.25 -7.13 6.98
C ASP A 58 -17.83 -5.86 7.61
N ILE A 59 -18.37 -5.97 8.82
CA ILE A 59 -18.90 -4.83 9.58
C ILE A 59 -17.80 -3.90 10.07
N GLN A 60 -16.68 -4.46 10.52
CA GLN A 60 -15.51 -3.67 10.90
C GLN A 60 -14.94 -2.90 9.72
N THR A 61 -14.93 -3.49 8.51
CA THR A 61 -14.54 -2.81 7.26
C THR A 61 -15.49 -1.66 6.92
N LYS A 62 -16.81 -1.84 7.08
CA LYS A 62 -17.80 -0.76 6.91
C LYS A 62 -17.55 0.40 7.87
N ILE A 63 -17.24 0.12 9.13
CA ILE A 63 -16.88 1.15 10.12
C ILE A 63 -15.62 1.90 9.71
N ALA A 64 -14.57 1.20 9.22
CA ALA A 64 -13.36 1.84 8.72
C ALA A 64 -13.65 2.81 7.58
N GLY A 65 -14.50 2.41 6.62
CA GLY A 65 -14.96 3.29 5.53
C GLY A 65 -15.70 4.53 6.04
N LEU A 66 -16.58 4.38 7.02
CA LEU A 66 -17.31 5.50 7.62
C LEU A 66 -16.38 6.46 8.37
N TYR A 67 -15.32 5.96 9.04
CA TYR A 67 -14.30 6.84 9.62
C TYR A 67 -13.57 7.66 8.54
N LYS A 68 -13.24 7.02 7.39
CA LYS A 68 -12.66 7.72 6.25
C LYS A 68 -13.59 8.84 5.75
N ASP A 69 -14.88 8.55 5.58
CA ASP A 69 -15.88 9.52 5.10
C ASP A 69 -16.07 10.68 6.07
N LEU A 70 -15.88 10.44 7.37
CA LEU A 70 -15.89 11.48 8.40
C LEU A 70 -14.58 12.30 8.49
N GLY A 71 -13.57 11.99 7.66
CA GLY A 71 -12.25 12.61 7.74
C GLY A 71 -11.44 12.21 9.00
N ARG A 72 -11.88 11.17 9.72
CA ARG A 72 -11.19 10.63 10.89
C ARG A 72 -10.08 9.67 10.46
N THR A 73 -9.05 10.23 9.83
CA THR A 73 -7.99 9.45 9.16
C THR A 73 -7.31 8.46 10.10
N ALA A 74 -6.94 8.88 11.31
CA ALA A 74 -6.25 8.00 12.26
C ALA A 74 -7.12 6.80 12.68
N ASP A 75 -8.42 7.02 12.90
CA ASP A 75 -9.35 5.94 13.24
C ASP A 75 -9.58 5.00 12.05
N ALA A 76 -9.69 5.57 10.84
CA ALA A 76 -9.82 4.79 9.62
C ALA A 76 -8.59 3.90 9.38
N VAL A 77 -7.39 4.45 9.51
CA VAL A 77 -6.13 3.71 9.36
C VAL A 77 -6.06 2.57 10.37
N ALA A 78 -6.28 2.85 11.65
CA ALA A 78 -6.25 1.82 12.68
C ALA A 78 -7.28 0.70 12.42
N ALA A 79 -8.49 1.06 11.99
CA ALA A 79 -9.54 0.09 11.67
C ALA A 79 -9.18 -0.76 10.44
N TYR A 80 -8.67 -0.16 9.36
CA TYR A 80 -8.24 -0.89 8.18
C TYR A 80 -7.03 -1.79 8.45
N GLU A 81 -6.04 -1.36 9.24
CA GLU A 81 -4.90 -2.20 9.63
C GLU A 81 -5.36 -3.44 10.42
N PHE A 82 -6.27 -3.24 11.38
CA PHE A 82 -6.84 -4.34 12.15
C PHE A 82 -7.56 -5.35 11.25
N VAL A 83 -8.45 -4.88 10.38
CA VAL A 83 -9.24 -5.72 9.49
C VAL A 83 -8.34 -6.44 8.48
N ALA A 84 -7.37 -5.74 7.88
CA ALA A 84 -6.43 -6.32 6.94
C ALA A 84 -5.63 -7.46 7.58
N GLN A 85 -5.12 -7.25 8.78
CA GLN A 85 -4.39 -8.28 9.51
C GLN A 85 -5.27 -9.50 9.82
N ALA A 86 -6.52 -9.28 10.24
CA ALA A 86 -7.46 -10.35 10.55
C ALA A 86 -7.85 -11.16 9.30
N TYR A 87 -8.05 -10.49 8.15
CA TYR A 87 -8.30 -11.17 6.88
C TYR A 87 -7.10 -12.03 6.44
N PHE A 88 -5.87 -11.52 6.58
CA PHE A 88 -4.68 -12.34 6.29
C PHE A 88 -4.61 -13.59 7.18
N GLN A 89 -4.88 -13.45 8.48
CA GLN A 89 -4.87 -14.58 9.43
C GLN A 89 -5.95 -15.62 9.11
N SER A 90 -7.08 -15.20 8.56
CA SER A 90 -8.17 -16.09 8.14
C SER A 90 -8.01 -16.64 6.71
N GLY A 91 -6.92 -16.31 6.02
CA GLY A 91 -6.65 -16.75 4.65
C GLY A 91 -7.42 -16.00 3.56
N GLN A 92 -8.11 -14.92 3.92
CA GLN A 92 -8.82 -14.05 2.98
C GLN A 92 -7.86 -12.97 2.45
N ILE A 93 -6.92 -13.41 1.60
CA ILE A 93 -5.77 -12.59 1.15
C ILE A 93 -6.20 -11.35 0.38
N ALA A 94 -7.19 -11.47 -0.52
CA ALA A 94 -7.66 -10.34 -1.32
C ALA A 94 -8.24 -9.21 -0.45
N ASP A 95 -9.05 -9.55 0.54
CA ASP A 95 -9.64 -8.58 1.47
C ASP A 95 -8.56 -7.95 2.37
N GLY A 96 -7.57 -8.74 2.78
CA GLY A 96 -6.42 -8.26 3.53
C GLY A 96 -5.57 -7.27 2.74
N LEU A 97 -5.27 -7.56 1.47
CA LEU A 97 -4.56 -6.64 0.56
C LEU A 97 -5.33 -5.34 0.35
N GLU A 98 -6.65 -5.42 0.16
CA GLU A 98 -7.50 -4.24 0.01
C GLU A 98 -7.46 -3.36 1.27
N GLY A 99 -7.52 -3.95 2.46
CA GLY A 99 -7.37 -3.20 3.72
C GLY A 99 -6.02 -2.46 3.82
N PHE A 100 -4.91 -3.11 3.50
CA PHE A 100 -3.60 -2.45 3.49
C PHE A 100 -3.45 -1.42 2.36
N ARG A 101 -4.12 -1.62 1.22
CA ARG A 101 -4.19 -0.61 0.16
C ARG A 101 -4.86 0.67 0.65
N MET A 102 -5.99 0.55 1.35
CA MET A 102 -6.67 1.68 1.96
C MET A 102 -5.80 2.43 2.96
N VAL A 103 -5.03 1.70 3.77
CA VAL A 103 -4.04 2.31 4.70
C VAL A 103 -2.99 3.12 3.95
N ALA A 104 -2.40 2.56 2.87
CA ALA A 104 -1.39 3.24 2.08
C ALA A 104 -1.93 4.48 1.34
N GLU A 105 -3.21 4.50 0.98
CA GLU A 105 -3.87 5.65 0.37
C GLU A 105 -4.20 6.75 1.38
N LEU A 106 -4.61 6.37 2.60
CA LEU A 106 -4.92 7.32 3.66
C LEU A 106 -3.67 8.01 4.23
N GLU A 107 -2.53 7.36 4.17
CA GLU A 107 -1.24 7.89 4.64
C GLU A 107 -0.17 7.84 3.55
N PRO A 108 -0.31 8.62 2.47
CA PRO A 108 0.60 8.56 1.32
C PRO A 108 2.05 8.94 1.65
N ALA A 109 2.27 9.68 2.74
CA ALA A 109 3.60 10.02 3.23
C ALA A 109 4.28 8.87 4.00
N ALA A 110 3.52 7.88 4.46
CA ALA A 110 4.03 6.74 5.21
C ALA A 110 4.64 5.69 4.28
N VAL A 111 5.85 5.94 3.78
CA VAL A 111 6.55 5.07 2.82
C VAL A 111 6.61 3.62 3.31
N GLY A 112 6.84 3.39 4.60
CA GLY A 112 6.90 2.05 5.17
C GLY A 112 5.62 1.22 4.98
N LYS A 113 4.44 1.85 5.08
CA LYS A 113 3.15 1.19 4.86
C LYS A 113 2.97 0.81 3.39
N ARG A 114 3.37 1.69 2.48
CA ARG A 114 3.35 1.43 1.04
C ARG A 114 4.32 0.32 0.64
N LEU A 115 5.52 0.30 1.22
CA LEU A 115 6.49 -0.76 0.99
C LEU A 115 5.99 -2.11 1.49
N ARG A 116 5.38 -2.15 2.68
CA ARG A 116 4.74 -3.37 3.19
C ARG A 116 3.71 -3.92 2.21
N LEU A 117 2.86 -3.06 1.65
CA LEU A 117 1.87 -3.45 0.65
C LEU A 117 2.54 -3.97 -0.64
N ALA A 118 3.59 -3.30 -1.14
CA ALA A 118 4.34 -3.75 -2.31
C ALA A 118 4.94 -5.15 -2.10
N GLU A 119 5.53 -5.40 -0.94
CA GLU A 119 6.08 -6.71 -0.58
C GLU A 119 4.99 -7.79 -0.45
N LEU A 120 3.81 -7.45 0.06
CA LEU A 120 2.67 -8.36 0.11
C LEU A 120 2.21 -8.73 -1.30
N TYR A 121 2.03 -7.76 -2.20
CA TYR A 121 1.70 -8.02 -3.60
C TYR A 121 2.76 -8.88 -4.29
N SER A 122 4.05 -8.59 -4.04
CA SER A 122 5.16 -9.39 -4.58
C SER A 122 5.09 -10.85 -4.14
N ARG A 123 4.84 -11.09 -2.85
CA ARG A 123 4.73 -12.43 -2.28
C ARG A 123 3.55 -13.22 -2.83
N GLU A 124 2.44 -12.55 -3.11
CA GLU A 124 1.24 -13.15 -3.69
C GLU A 124 1.33 -13.28 -5.23
N GLY A 125 2.48 -12.96 -5.84
CA GLY A 125 2.69 -13.05 -7.29
C GLY A 125 1.98 -11.96 -8.10
N MET A 126 1.46 -10.93 -7.44
CA MET A 126 0.77 -9.80 -8.06
C MET A 126 1.80 -8.75 -8.50
N VAL A 127 2.59 -9.10 -9.51
CA VAL A 127 3.79 -8.35 -9.93
C VAL A 127 3.46 -6.92 -10.37
N ALA A 128 2.39 -6.71 -11.13
CA ALA A 128 2.02 -5.38 -11.61
C ALA A 128 1.72 -4.41 -10.46
N GLN A 129 0.96 -4.86 -9.47
CA GLN A 129 0.64 -4.08 -8.27
C GLN A 129 1.88 -3.85 -7.40
N ALA A 130 2.73 -4.86 -7.26
CA ALA A 130 4.00 -4.72 -6.54
C ALA A 130 4.88 -3.63 -7.16
N VAL A 131 5.06 -3.65 -8.49
CA VAL A 131 5.83 -2.65 -9.25
C VAL A 131 5.25 -1.25 -9.05
N GLU A 132 3.93 -1.09 -9.15
CA GLU A 132 3.26 0.20 -8.94
C GLU A 132 3.56 0.77 -7.56
N HIS A 133 3.39 -0.03 -6.50
CA HIS A 133 3.61 0.44 -5.13
C HIS A 133 5.09 0.64 -4.79
N PHE A 134 6.01 -0.17 -5.33
CA PHE A 134 7.44 0.10 -5.24
C PHE A 134 7.80 1.42 -5.93
N ARG A 135 7.22 1.72 -7.09
CA ARG A 135 7.44 2.97 -7.81
C ARG A 135 7.01 4.18 -6.99
N LEU A 136 5.77 4.17 -6.48
CA LEU A 136 5.25 5.26 -5.66
C LEU A 136 6.09 5.48 -4.40
N ALA A 137 6.58 4.41 -3.79
CA ALA A 137 7.50 4.49 -2.65
C ALA A 137 8.86 5.08 -3.05
N ALA A 138 9.42 4.64 -4.18
CA ALA A 138 10.69 5.14 -4.71
C ALA A 138 10.61 6.64 -5.05
N GLU A 139 9.56 7.07 -5.72
CA GLU A 139 9.33 8.49 -6.04
C GLU A 139 9.28 9.36 -4.78
N ARG A 140 8.58 8.90 -3.75
CA ARG A 140 8.52 9.60 -2.48
C ARG A 140 9.89 9.67 -1.79
N LEU A 141 10.63 8.57 -1.76
CA LEU A 141 11.97 8.53 -1.17
C LEU A 141 12.95 9.46 -1.89
N LEU A 142 12.85 9.55 -3.22
CA LEU A 142 13.66 10.45 -4.02
C LEU A 142 13.30 11.92 -3.71
N ALA A 143 12.03 12.26 -3.62
CA ALA A 143 11.56 13.59 -3.24
C ALA A 143 12.02 13.99 -1.83
N ASP A 144 12.05 13.04 -0.90
CA ASP A 144 12.52 13.25 0.48
C ASP A 144 14.06 13.20 0.61
N ARG A 145 14.79 13.04 -0.52
CA ARG A 145 16.27 12.93 -0.58
C ARG A 145 16.84 11.76 0.23
N ARG A 146 16.07 10.71 0.42
CA ARG A 146 16.47 9.48 1.11
C ARG A 146 17.11 8.51 0.13
N THR A 147 18.31 8.86 -0.34
CA THR A 147 18.98 8.18 -1.46
C THR A 147 19.24 6.70 -1.20
N ASP A 148 19.72 6.32 -0.01
CA ASP A 148 20.01 4.91 0.30
C ASP A 148 18.74 4.05 0.36
N ASP A 149 17.66 4.61 0.90
CA ASP A 149 16.36 3.96 0.89
C ASP A 149 15.80 3.84 -0.53
N TYR A 150 15.96 4.90 -1.34
CA TYR A 150 15.60 4.87 -2.75
C TYR A 150 16.31 3.73 -3.49
N ILE A 151 17.63 3.59 -3.34
CA ILE A 151 18.40 2.54 -3.99
C ILE A 151 17.81 1.16 -3.65
N ARG A 152 17.54 0.89 -2.38
CA ARG A 152 16.97 -0.40 -1.96
C ARG A 152 15.63 -0.69 -2.63
N VAL A 153 14.74 0.30 -2.68
CA VAL A 153 13.42 0.15 -3.28
C VAL A 153 13.49 0.07 -4.80
N ALA A 154 14.32 0.89 -5.43
CA ALA A 154 14.54 0.88 -6.88
C ALA A 154 15.11 -0.46 -7.37
N GLU A 155 16.05 -1.05 -6.64
CA GLU A 155 16.57 -2.38 -6.95
C GLU A 155 15.48 -3.48 -6.83
N ARG A 156 14.57 -3.38 -5.86
CA ARG A 156 13.40 -4.27 -5.77
C ARG A 156 12.45 -4.09 -6.96
N LEU A 157 12.24 -2.84 -7.39
CA LEU A 157 11.43 -2.55 -8.58
C LEU A 157 12.05 -3.18 -9.82
N ILE A 158 13.37 -2.99 -10.05
CA ILE A 158 14.09 -3.57 -11.19
C ILE A 158 14.09 -5.10 -11.16
N TYR A 159 14.13 -5.72 -9.98
CA TYR A 159 13.97 -7.17 -9.86
C TYR A 159 12.65 -7.66 -10.47
N HIS A 160 11.57 -6.91 -10.33
CA HIS A 160 10.25 -7.23 -10.89
C HIS A 160 10.05 -6.73 -12.32
N LYS A 161 10.70 -5.63 -12.68
CA LYS A 161 10.61 -5.00 -13.99
C LYS A 161 12.00 -4.56 -14.48
N GLU A 162 12.70 -5.49 -15.12
CA GLU A 162 14.10 -5.34 -15.53
C GLU A 162 14.35 -4.22 -16.57
N ASP A 163 13.31 -3.84 -17.32
CA ASP A 163 13.33 -2.87 -18.40
C ASP A 163 12.77 -1.50 -18.02
N ASP A 164 12.71 -1.18 -16.72
CA ASP A 164 12.24 0.12 -16.27
C ASP A 164 13.27 1.22 -16.53
N LEU A 165 13.20 1.84 -17.71
CA LEU A 165 14.20 2.79 -18.17
C LEU A 165 14.42 3.98 -17.22
N PRO A 166 13.38 4.67 -16.70
CA PRO A 166 13.57 5.77 -15.76
C PRO A 166 14.33 5.36 -14.50
N VAL A 167 13.98 4.19 -13.93
CA VAL A 167 14.62 3.69 -12.70
C VAL A 167 16.05 3.23 -12.96
N LEU A 168 16.31 2.55 -14.08
CA LEU A 168 17.66 2.15 -14.47
C LEU A 168 18.57 3.37 -14.64
N ARG A 169 18.10 4.43 -15.30
CA ARG A 169 18.85 5.67 -15.48
C ARG A 169 19.13 6.36 -14.14
N SER A 170 18.11 6.49 -13.30
CA SER A 170 18.24 7.10 -11.97
C SER A 170 19.25 6.35 -11.10
N LEU A 171 19.20 5.02 -11.06
CA LEU A 171 20.15 4.20 -10.33
C LEU A 171 21.57 4.39 -10.86
N ALA A 172 21.76 4.37 -12.20
CA ALA A 172 23.07 4.59 -12.82
C ALA A 172 23.67 5.94 -12.42
N GLN A 173 22.89 7.01 -12.50
CA GLN A 173 23.32 8.36 -12.10
C GLN A 173 23.71 8.43 -10.62
N ILE A 174 22.92 7.80 -9.75
CA ILE A 174 23.21 7.77 -8.31
C ILE A 174 24.51 6.99 -8.04
N TYR A 175 24.68 5.83 -8.64
CA TYR A 175 25.88 5.03 -8.48
C TYR A 175 27.12 5.76 -8.98
N LEU A 176 27.05 6.49 -10.11
CA LEU A 176 28.16 7.31 -10.60
C LEU A 176 28.52 8.44 -9.61
N LYS A 177 27.53 9.07 -9.01
CA LYS A 177 27.76 10.11 -7.98
C LYS A 177 28.42 9.54 -6.73
N GLN A 178 28.13 8.29 -6.38
CA GLN A 178 28.73 7.59 -5.24
C GLN A 178 30.09 6.93 -5.55
N GLY A 179 30.56 6.99 -6.82
CA GLY A 179 31.78 6.32 -7.24
C GLY A 179 31.63 4.80 -7.45
N GLU A 180 30.42 4.30 -7.40
CA GLU A 180 30.05 2.89 -7.60
C GLU A 180 29.98 2.53 -9.11
N ASN A 181 31.09 2.80 -9.83
CA ASN A 181 31.13 2.78 -11.29
C ASN A 181 30.73 1.41 -11.89
N ARG A 182 31.10 0.29 -11.24
CA ARG A 182 30.71 -1.05 -11.70
C ARG A 182 29.21 -1.30 -11.57
N ARG A 183 28.58 -0.83 -10.52
CA ARG A 183 27.12 -0.94 -10.35
C ARG A 183 26.38 -0.07 -11.36
N ALA A 184 26.89 1.13 -11.63
CA ALA A 184 26.37 1.99 -12.70
C ALA A 184 26.44 1.30 -14.06
N LEU A 185 27.57 0.67 -14.40
CA LEU A 185 27.75 -0.08 -15.66
C LEU A 185 26.68 -1.17 -15.83
N VAL A 186 26.38 -1.92 -14.78
CA VAL A 186 25.33 -2.96 -14.82
C VAL A 186 23.97 -2.35 -15.20
N LYS A 187 23.60 -1.22 -14.60
CA LYS A 187 22.31 -0.56 -14.88
C LYS A 187 22.29 0.04 -16.29
N LEU A 188 23.38 0.63 -16.74
CA LEU A 188 23.49 1.18 -18.10
C LEU A 188 23.44 0.10 -19.18
N ASN A 189 24.06 -1.04 -18.96
CA ASN A 189 23.95 -2.17 -19.88
C ASN A 189 22.51 -2.69 -19.97
N ALA A 190 21.77 -2.76 -18.86
CA ALA A 190 20.36 -3.12 -18.87
C ALA A 190 19.51 -2.07 -19.59
N LEU A 191 19.75 -0.78 -19.33
CA LEU A 191 19.09 0.34 -20.01
C LEU A 191 19.27 0.27 -21.53
N LEU A 192 20.52 0.15 -22.00
CA LEU A 192 20.83 0.15 -23.42
C LEU A 192 20.46 -1.16 -24.15
N ARG A 193 20.32 -2.27 -23.41
CA ARG A 193 19.71 -3.49 -23.95
C ARG A 193 18.24 -3.27 -24.28
N ALA A 194 17.50 -2.57 -23.42
CA ALA A 194 16.09 -2.28 -23.62
C ALA A 194 15.86 -1.09 -24.57
N ALA A 195 16.78 -0.09 -24.57
CA ALA A 195 16.73 1.11 -25.40
C ALA A 195 18.11 1.45 -25.99
N PRO A 196 18.54 0.78 -27.06
CA PRO A 196 19.91 0.93 -27.62
C PRO A 196 20.25 2.35 -28.09
N ALA A 197 19.25 3.16 -28.44
CA ALA A 197 19.41 4.53 -28.92
C ALA A 197 19.20 5.60 -27.83
N ASP A 198 19.15 5.21 -26.56
CA ASP A 198 19.00 6.17 -25.46
C ASP A 198 20.25 7.04 -25.35
N ALA A 199 20.13 8.31 -25.77
CA ALA A 199 21.27 9.23 -25.86
C ALA A 199 21.92 9.49 -24.50
N GLU A 200 21.12 9.70 -23.46
CA GLU A 200 21.60 9.93 -22.10
C GLU A 200 22.29 8.68 -21.52
N GLY A 201 21.73 7.50 -21.79
CA GLY A 201 22.34 6.21 -21.41
C GLY A 201 23.69 5.99 -22.07
N LEU A 202 23.84 6.35 -23.35
CA LEU A 202 25.11 6.26 -24.08
C LEU A 202 26.15 7.24 -23.53
N GLU A 203 25.76 8.47 -23.19
CA GLU A 203 26.62 9.45 -22.56
C GLU A 203 27.12 8.99 -21.20
N LEU A 204 26.21 8.53 -20.33
CA LEU A 204 26.56 8.00 -19.02
C LEU A 204 27.44 6.74 -19.12
N LEU A 205 27.25 5.91 -20.14
CA LEU A 205 28.11 4.77 -20.37
C LEU A 205 29.55 5.19 -20.74
N GLY A 206 29.69 6.21 -21.59
CA GLY A 206 30.99 6.78 -21.94
C GLY A 206 31.72 7.30 -20.71
N ASP A 207 31.04 8.09 -19.87
CA ASP A 207 31.57 8.60 -18.60
C ASP A 207 31.98 7.47 -17.65
N THR A 208 31.21 6.40 -17.61
CA THR A 208 31.49 5.24 -16.76
C THR A 208 32.78 4.55 -17.17
N PHE A 209 33.00 4.35 -18.46
CA PHE A 209 34.22 3.74 -18.97
C PHE A 209 35.46 4.61 -18.67
N VAL A 210 35.37 5.92 -18.85
CA VAL A 210 36.45 6.85 -18.49
C VAL A 210 36.82 6.71 -17.02
N ARG A 211 35.84 6.67 -16.14
CA ARG A 211 36.07 6.53 -14.69
C ARG A 211 36.68 5.18 -14.31
N LEU A 212 36.26 4.10 -14.96
CA LEU A 212 36.81 2.76 -14.73
C LEU A 212 38.24 2.67 -15.20
N ASP A 213 38.60 3.29 -16.34
CA ASP A 213 39.98 3.29 -16.88
C ASP A 213 40.94 4.05 -15.96
N VAL A 214 40.53 5.24 -15.44
CA VAL A 214 41.32 6.00 -14.48
C VAL A 214 41.59 5.21 -13.20
N VAL A 215 40.59 4.49 -12.67
CA VAL A 215 40.77 3.65 -11.48
C VAL A 215 41.74 2.51 -11.74
N THR A 216 41.67 1.88 -12.90
CA THR A 216 42.56 0.79 -13.27
C THR A 216 44.02 1.25 -13.38
N GLN A 217 44.28 2.43 -13.93
CA GLN A 217 45.62 3.02 -14.02
C GLN A 217 46.20 3.38 -12.67
N GLN A 218 45.37 3.82 -11.70
CA GLN A 218 45.82 4.15 -10.35
C GLN A 218 46.17 2.95 -9.47
N ILE A 219 45.59 1.76 -9.75
CA ILE A 219 45.86 0.52 -9.01
C ILE A 219 47.04 -0.23 -9.60
N GLY A 220 47.37 -0.01 -10.88
CA GLY A 220 48.40 -0.72 -11.61
C GLY A 220 49.77 -0.03 -11.64
N GLY A 221 49.91 1.13 -11.02
CA GLY A 221 51.15 1.89 -10.84
C GLY A 221 51.59 1.91 -9.39
#